data_7a74273c06feadd9cec8fac1b8837393
#
_entry.id   7a74273c06feadd9cec8fac1b8837393
#
_cell.length_a   1.000
_cell.length_b   1.000
_cell.length_c   1.000
_cell.angle_alpha   90.00
_cell.angle_beta   90.00
_cell.angle_gamma   90.00
#
_symmetry.space_group_name_H-M   'P 1'
#
loop_
_entity.id
_entity.type
_entity.pdbx_description
1 polymer ?
#
loop_
_entity_poly.entity_id
_entity_poly.type
_entity_poly.pdbx_seq_one_letter_code
_entity_poly.pdbx_strand_id
1 'polypeptide(L)'
;MNALPKANILIAIKDCFMKYVTFEGRARRSEYWFFMLLINSITIILLIFLILCLCEVIGVVRIEHNDEYYNPYYSYYYNYKGVNAMIIVFITYVCGITLPTLAATVRRLHDIGKPGETIFIGLLPLVGGIALLCLLCFDSEKESNEYGPSPKYTKTLSKDDIYENEISPVIN
;
A
#
# COMPACT_ATOMS: atom_id res chain seq x y z
N MET A 1 27.63 -5.89 -9.55
CA MET A 1 26.60 -5.00 -8.97
C MET A 1 26.49 -5.28 -7.48
N ASN A 2 26.68 -4.26 -6.65
CA ASN A 2 26.55 -4.39 -5.20
C ASN A 2 25.12 -4.01 -4.78
N ALA A 3 24.55 -4.77 -3.82
CA ALA A 3 23.25 -4.43 -3.27
C ALA A 3 23.35 -3.23 -2.33
N LEU A 4 22.49 -2.23 -2.53
CA LEU A 4 22.35 -1.10 -1.60
C LEU A 4 21.82 -1.59 -0.23
N PRO A 5 22.17 -0.87 0.86
CA PRO A 5 21.66 -1.20 2.19
C PRO A 5 20.13 -1.24 2.20
N LYS A 6 19.57 -2.04 3.12
CA LYS A 6 18.11 -2.13 3.27
C LYS A 6 17.53 -0.75 3.61
N ALA A 7 16.40 -0.40 3.00
CA ALA A 7 15.69 0.83 3.35
C ALA A 7 15.29 0.78 4.83
N ASN A 8 15.46 1.90 5.53
CA ASN A 8 14.92 2.08 6.87
C ASN A 8 13.38 2.16 6.75
N ILE A 9 12.65 1.51 7.68
CA ILE A 9 11.19 1.46 7.68
C ILE A 9 10.56 2.86 7.57
N LEU A 10 11.04 3.82 8.37
CA LEU A 10 10.52 5.18 8.37
C LEU A 10 10.73 5.91 7.04
N ILE A 11 11.90 5.71 6.42
CA ILE A 11 12.22 6.29 5.11
C ILE A 11 11.33 5.67 4.04
N ALA A 12 11.17 4.36 4.04
CA ALA A 12 10.33 3.63 3.09
C ALA A 12 8.86 4.10 3.12
N ILE A 13 8.30 4.25 4.32
CA ILE A 13 6.93 4.74 4.52
C ILE A 13 6.82 6.20 4.04
N LYS A 14 7.75 7.07 4.44
CA LYS A 14 7.78 8.47 4.01
C LYS A 14 7.83 8.58 2.49
N ASP A 15 8.69 7.82 1.83
CA ASP A 15 8.85 7.85 0.37
C ASP A 15 7.57 7.41 -0.36
N CYS A 16 6.84 6.43 0.19
CA CYS A 16 5.56 6.02 -0.37
C CYS A 16 4.50 7.13 -0.25
N PHE A 17 4.45 7.84 0.88
CA PHE A 17 3.53 8.97 1.04
C PHE A 17 3.95 10.20 0.22
N MET A 18 5.25 10.50 0.10
CA MET A 18 5.72 11.59 -0.75
C MET A 18 5.43 11.34 -2.23
N LYS A 19 5.42 10.06 -2.65
CA LYS A 19 5.07 9.61 -3.99
C LYS A 19 3.60 9.16 -4.09
N TYR A 20 2.68 9.89 -3.44
CA TYR A 20 1.27 9.53 -3.26
C TYR A 20 0.55 9.18 -4.57
N VAL A 21 0.77 9.98 -5.64
CA VAL A 21 0.17 9.80 -6.97
C VAL A 21 1.23 9.56 -8.06
N THR A 22 2.46 9.22 -7.69
CA THR A 22 3.52 8.97 -8.66
C THR A 22 3.52 7.49 -9.03
N PHE A 23 3.09 7.19 -10.25
CA PHE A 23 3.06 5.84 -10.81
C PHE A 23 4.37 5.47 -11.52
N GLU A 24 5.18 6.46 -11.84
CA GLU A 24 6.46 6.29 -12.50
C GLU A 24 7.56 5.80 -11.55
N GLY A 25 8.61 5.20 -12.13
CA GLY A 25 9.74 4.69 -11.38
C GLY A 25 9.54 3.29 -10.82
N ARG A 26 10.43 2.88 -9.93
CA ARG A 26 10.51 1.53 -9.37
C ARG A 26 10.47 1.58 -7.84
N ALA A 27 9.85 0.57 -7.22
CA ALA A 27 9.80 0.43 -5.76
C ALA A 27 10.43 -0.89 -5.31
N ARG A 28 11.38 -0.81 -4.38
CA ARG A 28 12.04 -1.96 -3.78
C ARG A 28 11.04 -2.79 -2.94
N ARG A 29 11.25 -4.12 -2.86
CA ARG A 29 10.41 -5.02 -2.02
C ARG A 29 10.23 -4.50 -0.59
N SER A 30 11.32 -4.09 0.08
CA SER A 30 11.25 -3.59 1.45
C SER A 30 10.38 -2.34 1.60
N GLU A 31 10.45 -1.40 0.65
CA GLU A 31 9.62 -0.20 0.64
C GLU A 31 8.15 -0.56 0.52
N TYR A 32 7.81 -1.41 -0.46
CA TYR A 32 6.46 -1.87 -0.70
C TYR A 32 5.87 -2.61 0.51
N TRP A 33 6.57 -3.62 1.03
CA TRP A 33 6.04 -4.44 2.11
C TRP A 33 5.94 -3.71 3.44
N PHE A 34 6.86 -2.79 3.77
CA PHE A 34 6.74 -1.96 4.97
C PHE A 34 5.55 -1.01 4.90
N PHE A 35 5.32 -0.42 3.72
CA PHE A 35 4.15 0.40 3.51
C PHE A 35 2.85 -0.41 3.62
N MET A 36 2.77 -1.57 2.95
CA MET A 36 1.61 -2.46 3.02
C MET A 36 1.33 -2.95 4.45
N LEU A 37 2.38 -3.28 5.22
CA LEU A 37 2.23 -3.70 6.60
C LEU A 37 1.60 -2.59 7.45
N LEU A 38 2.06 -1.35 7.30
CA LEU A 38 1.48 -0.21 8.00
C LEU A 38 0.00 -0.03 7.64
N ILE A 39 -0.31 0.03 6.34
CA ILE A 39 -1.69 0.25 5.86
C ILE A 39 -2.61 -0.87 6.33
N ASN A 40 -2.21 -2.13 6.18
CA ASN A 40 -3.02 -3.27 6.64
C ASN A 40 -3.22 -3.27 8.16
N SER A 41 -2.21 -2.89 8.94
CA SER A 41 -2.35 -2.78 10.41
C SER A 41 -3.39 -1.74 10.80
N ILE A 42 -3.37 -0.56 10.18
CA ILE A 42 -4.37 0.50 10.42
C ILE A 42 -5.76 0.02 9.97
N THR A 43 -5.85 -0.62 8.80
CA THR A 43 -7.12 -1.17 8.28
C THR A 43 -7.72 -2.19 9.24
N ILE A 44 -6.92 -3.11 9.78
CA ILE A 44 -7.39 -4.12 10.73
C ILE A 44 -7.90 -3.46 12.01
N ILE A 45 -7.20 -2.47 12.56
CA ILE A 45 -7.61 -1.74 13.76
C ILE A 45 -8.96 -1.05 13.52
N LEU A 46 -9.12 -0.36 12.39
CA LEU A 46 -10.37 0.32 12.04
C LEU A 46 -11.53 -0.66 11.84
N LEU A 47 -11.27 -1.82 11.22
CA LEU A 47 -12.26 -2.88 11.06
C LEU A 47 -12.71 -3.47 12.40
N ILE A 48 -11.77 -3.76 13.31
CA ILE A 48 -12.09 -4.25 14.66
C ILE A 48 -12.98 -3.23 15.35
N PHE A 49 -12.62 -1.94 15.30
CA PHE A 49 -13.40 -0.89 15.95
C PHE A 49 -14.81 -0.77 15.35
N LEU A 50 -14.93 -0.87 14.02
CA LEU A 50 -16.23 -0.87 13.34
C LEU A 50 -17.08 -2.08 13.75
N ILE A 51 -16.48 -3.28 13.84
CA ILE A 51 -17.18 -4.50 14.28
C ILE A 51 -17.66 -4.35 15.72
N LEU A 52 -16.85 -3.81 16.63
CA LEU A 52 -17.25 -3.57 18.02
C LEU A 52 -18.44 -2.61 18.10
N CYS A 53 -18.41 -1.50 17.35
CA CYS A 53 -19.57 -0.58 17.29
C CYS A 53 -20.84 -1.25 16.75
N LEU A 54 -20.71 -2.12 15.74
CA LEU A 54 -21.85 -2.88 15.21
C LEU A 54 -22.38 -3.89 16.23
N CYS A 55 -21.50 -4.56 16.99
CA CYS A 55 -21.92 -5.49 18.04
C CYS A 55 -22.67 -4.79 19.18
N GLU A 56 -22.28 -3.58 19.55
CA GLU A 56 -23.02 -2.77 20.52
C GLU A 56 -24.43 -2.46 20.05
N VAL A 57 -24.62 -2.04 18.80
CA VAL A 57 -25.96 -1.80 18.22
C VAL A 57 -26.82 -3.06 18.26
N ILE A 58 -26.26 -4.21 17.85
CA ILE A 58 -26.96 -5.50 17.86
C ILE A 58 -27.29 -5.93 19.29
N GLY A 59 -26.38 -5.71 20.24
CA GLY A 59 -26.58 -6.01 21.66
C GLY A 59 -27.73 -5.22 22.27
N VAL A 60 -27.80 -3.92 22.01
CA VAL A 60 -28.88 -3.04 22.48
C VAL A 60 -30.21 -3.47 21.93
N VAL A 61 -30.31 -3.75 20.62
CA VAL A 61 -31.57 -4.25 20.00
C VAL A 61 -32.10 -5.54 20.68
N ARG A 62 -31.19 -6.38 21.18
CA ARG A 62 -31.56 -7.62 21.88
C ARG A 62 -32.04 -7.38 23.31
N ILE A 63 -31.51 -6.38 24.02
CA ILE A 63 -31.92 -6.03 25.40
C ILE A 63 -33.25 -5.30 25.42
N GLU A 64 -33.54 -4.42 24.45
CA GLU A 64 -34.79 -3.67 24.34
C GLU A 64 -36.05 -4.56 24.31
N HIS A 65 -35.90 -5.82 23.95
CA HIS A 65 -37.05 -6.75 23.89
C HIS A 65 -37.55 -7.23 25.29
N ASN A 66 -36.79 -6.94 26.36
CA ASN A 66 -37.01 -7.51 27.70
C ASN A 66 -37.38 -6.52 28.79
N ASP A 67 -37.29 -5.18 28.56
CA ASP A 67 -37.52 -4.17 29.62
C ASP A 67 -38.74 -3.26 29.33
N GLU A 68 -39.77 -3.35 30.16
CA GLU A 68 -41.02 -2.60 30.07
C GLU A 68 -40.92 -1.07 30.33
N TYR A 69 -39.72 -0.56 30.76
CA TYR A 69 -39.48 0.86 31.11
C TYR A 69 -38.46 1.57 30.27
N TYR A 70 -37.97 0.94 29.23
CA TYR A 70 -36.88 1.48 28.38
C TYR A 70 -37.47 2.31 27.24
N ASN A 71 -36.98 3.53 27.01
CA ASN A 71 -37.37 4.33 25.86
C ASN A 71 -36.45 3.99 24.65
N PRO A 72 -36.91 3.12 23.74
CA PRO A 72 -36.06 2.56 22.66
C PRO A 72 -35.52 3.63 21.69
N TYR A 73 -36.28 4.74 21.56
CA TYR A 73 -35.97 5.78 20.58
C TYR A 73 -34.61 6.48 20.83
N TYR A 74 -34.29 6.80 22.08
CA TYR A 74 -33.03 7.51 22.40
C TYR A 74 -31.82 6.58 22.30
N SER A 75 -31.87 5.37 22.77
CA SER A 75 -30.77 4.42 22.70
C SER A 75 -30.44 4.05 21.25
N TYR A 76 -31.45 3.74 20.45
CA TYR A 76 -31.31 3.46 19.02
C TYR A 76 -30.65 4.64 18.27
N TYR A 77 -31.09 5.88 18.57
CA TYR A 77 -30.59 7.08 17.91
C TYR A 77 -29.10 7.37 18.24
N TYR A 78 -28.68 7.18 19.47
CA TYR A 78 -27.27 7.41 19.86
C TYR A 78 -26.34 6.34 19.28
N ASN A 79 -26.71 5.08 19.31
CA ASN A 79 -25.90 4.00 18.75
C ASN A 79 -25.78 4.08 17.23
N TYR A 80 -26.86 4.45 16.53
CA TYR A 80 -26.84 4.66 15.09
C TYR A 80 -25.91 5.79 14.66
N LYS A 81 -25.85 6.88 15.40
CA LYS A 81 -24.87 7.98 15.14
C LYS A 81 -23.43 7.52 15.24
N GLY A 82 -23.09 6.72 16.23
CA GLY A 82 -21.75 6.17 16.41
C GLY A 82 -21.33 5.31 15.23
N VAL A 83 -22.16 4.38 14.81
CA VAL A 83 -21.90 3.51 13.65
C VAL A 83 -21.76 4.30 12.36
N ASN A 84 -22.65 5.26 12.10
CA ASN A 84 -22.54 6.09 10.89
C ASN A 84 -21.26 6.90 10.86
N ALA A 85 -20.85 7.49 11.99
CA ALA A 85 -19.59 8.22 12.09
C ALA A 85 -18.40 7.30 11.76
N MET A 86 -18.38 6.07 12.29
CA MET A 86 -17.34 5.09 12.00
C MET A 86 -17.32 4.63 10.54
N ILE A 87 -18.47 4.44 9.93
CA ILE A 87 -18.57 4.12 8.50
C ILE A 87 -17.98 5.25 7.65
N ILE A 88 -18.33 6.50 7.96
CA ILE A 88 -17.80 7.67 7.25
C ILE A 88 -16.27 7.74 7.37
N VAL A 89 -15.74 7.56 8.59
CA VAL A 89 -14.28 7.54 8.85
C VAL A 89 -13.62 6.42 8.06
N PHE A 90 -14.20 5.22 8.06
CA PHE A 90 -13.66 4.08 7.33
C PHE A 90 -13.66 4.30 5.81
N ILE A 91 -14.76 4.81 5.24
CA ILE A 91 -14.84 5.12 3.80
C ILE A 91 -13.82 6.20 3.43
N THR A 92 -13.72 7.28 4.22
CA THR A 92 -12.75 8.35 3.97
C THR A 92 -11.33 7.83 4.01
N TYR A 93 -11.01 6.97 4.97
CA TYR A 93 -9.71 6.31 5.06
C TYR A 93 -9.43 5.45 3.81
N VAL A 94 -10.36 4.57 3.41
CA VAL A 94 -10.19 3.69 2.24
C VAL A 94 -9.98 4.52 0.97
N CYS A 95 -10.78 5.56 0.75
CA CYS A 95 -10.59 6.47 -0.40
C CYS A 95 -9.20 7.13 -0.38
N GLY A 96 -8.76 7.57 0.80
CA GLY A 96 -7.45 8.22 0.95
C GLY A 96 -6.27 7.29 0.69
N ILE A 97 -6.33 6.02 1.09
CA ILE A 97 -5.20 5.08 0.90
C ILE A 97 -5.21 4.36 -0.45
N THR A 98 -6.30 4.41 -1.20
CA THR A 98 -6.41 3.71 -2.49
C THR A 98 -5.35 4.17 -3.49
N LEU A 99 -5.20 5.48 -3.68
CA LEU A 99 -4.23 6.04 -4.62
C LEU A 99 -2.78 5.68 -4.28
N PRO A 100 -2.26 5.91 -3.06
CA PRO A 100 -0.88 5.57 -2.73
C PRO A 100 -0.62 4.06 -2.77
N THR A 101 -1.62 3.24 -2.45
CA THR A 101 -1.51 1.78 -2.55
C THR A 101 -1.40 1.33 -4.00
N LEU A 102 -2.22 1.88 -4.89
CA LEU A 102 -2.14 1.63 -6.33
C LEU A 102 -0.78 2.09 -6.89
N ALA A 103 -0.35 3.32 -6.57
CA ALA A 103 0.93 3.85 -7.02
C ALA A 103 2.12 3.01 -6.54
N ALA A 104 2.11 2.56 -5.28
CA ALA A 104 3.15 1.68 -4.75
C ALA A 104 3.15 0.30 -5.46
N THR A 105 1.97 -0.26 -5.73
CA THR A 105 1.82 -1.56 -6.42
C THR A 105 2.32 -1.48 -7.85
N VAL A 106 1.95 -0.44 -8.60
CA VAL A 106 2.42 -0.22 -9.98
C VAL A 106 3.94 -0.08 -10.01
N ARG A 107 4.53 0.78 -9.16
CA ARG A 107 5.99 0.92 -9.07
C ARG A 107 6.69 -0.38 -8.67
N ARG A 108 6.01 -1.24 -7.90
CA ARG A 108 6.54 -2.58 -7.57
C ARG A 108 6.48 -3.52 -8.77
N LEU A 109 5.45 -3.46 -9.61
CA LEU A 109 5.39 -4.20 -10.87
C LEU A 109 6.46 -3.72 -11.85
N HIS A 110 6.68 -2.43 -11.96
CA HIS A 110 7.78 -1.85 -12.75
C HIS A 110 9.16 -2.35 -12.30
N ASP A 111 9.34 -2.61 -11.00
CA ASP A 111 10.62 -3.10 -10.46
C ASP A 111 10.95 -4.54 -10.88
N ILE A 112 9.97 -5.30 -11.29
CA ILE A 112 10.12 -6.66 -11.88
C ILE A 112 9.92 -6.67 -13.41
N GLY A 113 10.02 -5.52 -14.08
CA GLY A 113 9.89 -5.39 -15.53
C GLY A 113 8.48 -5.66 -16.07
N LYS A 114 7.44 -5.48 -15.25
CA LYS A 114 6.04 -5.68 -15.67
C LYS A 114 5.33 -4.35 -15.81
N PRO A 115 4.46 -4.18 -16.83
CA PRO A 115 3.68 -2.96 -16.98
C PRO A 115 2.65 -2.82 -15.86
N GLY A 116 2.28 -1.58 -15.54
CA GLY A 116 1.33 -1.26 -14.47
C GLY A 116 -0.04 -1.93 -14.63
N GLU A 117 -0.47 -2.15 -15.88
CA GLU A 117 -1.74 -2.83 -16.20
C GLU A 117 -1.80 -4.27 -15.67
N THR A 118 -0.64 -4.88 -15.36
CA THR A 118 -0.56 -6.19 -14.71
C THR A 118 -1.34 -6.25 -13.40
N ILE A 119 -1.60 -5.10 -12.77
CA ILE A 119 -2.44 -5.02 -11.56
C ILE A 119 -3.84 -5.59 -11.78
N PHE A 120 -4.39 -5.49 -12.99
CA PHE A 120 -5.71 -6.00 -13.33
C PHE A 120 -5.82 -7.53 -13.28
N ILE A 121 -4.69 -8.24 -13.25
CA ILE A 121 -4.68 -9.70 -12.97
C ILE A 121 -5.35 -9.97 -11.62
N GLY A 122 -5.18 -9.07 -10.65
CA GLY A 122 -5.83 -9.17 -9.33
C GLY A 122 -7.36 -9.21 -9.36
N LEU A 123 -7.99 -8.78 -10.46
CA LEU A 123 -9.45 -8.82 -10.62
C LEU A 123 -9.98 -10.20 -11.02
N LEU A 124 -9.10 -11.13 -11.45
CA LEU A 124 -9.52 -12.49 -11.76
C LEU A 124 -9.95 -13.21 -10.47
N PRO A 125 -11.20 -13.73 -10.41
CA PRO A 125 -11.68 -14.38 -9.21
C PRO A 125 -10.84 -15.63 -8.89
N LEU A 126 -10.65 -15.90 -7.60
CA LEU A 126 -9.93 -17.03 -7.01
C LEU A 126 -8.39 -17.02 -7.25
N VAL A 127 -7.93 -16.80 -8.47
CA VAL A 127 -6.52 -16.98 -8.85
C VAL A 127 -5.75 -15.67 -8.93
N GLY A 128 -6.44 -14.58 -9.30
CA GLY A 128 -5.78 -13.31 -9.64
C GLY A 128 -5.05 -12.66 -8.47
N GLY A 129 -5.67 -12.66 -7.30
CA GLY A 129 -5.03 -12.11 -6.09
C GLY A 129 -3.76 -12.86 -5.71
N ILE A 130 -3.78 -14.20 -5.79
CA ILE A 130 -2.62 -15.04 -5.49
C ILE A 130 -1.53 -14.82 -6.54
N ALA A 131 -1.89 -14.77 -7.82
CA ALA A 131 -0.95 -14.53 -8.91
C ALA A 131 -0.27 -13.15 -8.76
N LEU A 132 -1.05 -12.10 -8.48
CA LEU A 132 -0.53 -10.76 -8.24
C LEU A 132 0.41 -10.74 -7.02
N LEU A 133 0.01 -11.39 -5.93
CA LEU A 133 0.83 -11.48 -4.72
C LEU A 133 2.16 -12.20 -5.00
N CYS A 134 2.16 -13.28 -5.77
CA CYS A 134 3.38 -13.96 -6.21
C CYS A 134 4.28 -13.02 -7.02
N LEU A 135 3.72 -12.26 -7.98
CA LEU A 135 4.47 -11.27 -8.76
C LEU A 135 5.13 -10.22 -7.86
N LEU A 136 4.41 -9.70 -6.88
CA LEU A 136 4.92 -8.69 -5.94
C LEU A 136 6.03 -9.23 -5.01
N CYS A 137 6.14 -10.55 -4.86
CA CYS A 137 7.21 -11.21 -4.10
C CYS A 137 8.49 -11.44 -4.90
N PHE A 138 8.47 -11.39 -6.24
CA PHE A 138 9.69 -11.58 -7.06
C PHE A 138 10.77 -10.54 -6.73
N ASP A 139 12.04 -10.86 -6.98
CA ASP A 139 13.12 -9.92 -6.71
C ASP A 139 13.17 -8.81 -7.77
N SER A 140 13.80 -7.69 -7.40
CA SER A 140 14.05 -6.56 -8.30
C SER A 140 14.94 -6.97 -9.45
N GLU A 141 14.65 -6.50 -10.67
CA GLU A 141 15.57 -6.61 -11.78
C GLU A 141 16.89 -5.89 -11.45
N LYS A 142 18.01 -6.54 -11.78
CA LYS A 142 19.34 -6.02 -11.44
C LYS A 142 19.73 -4.81 -12.28
N GLU A 143 19.36 -4.84 -13.56
CA GLU A 143 19.69 -3.82 -14.53
C GLU A 143 18.64 -2.70 -14.56
N SER A 144 18.99 -1.60 -15.20
CA SER A 144 18.02 -0.56 -15.54
C SER A 144 17.05 -1.11 -16.57
N ASN A 145 15.77 -0.85 -16.37
CA ASN A 145 14.71 -1.18 -17.32
C ASN A 145 14.03 0.10 -17.81
N GLU A 146 12.98 -0.02 -18.61
CA GLU A 146 12.21 1.11 -19.16
C GLU A 146 11.64 2.07 -18.09
N TYR A 147 11.51 1.60 -16.82
CA TYR A 147 10.99 2.39 -15.69
C TYR A 147 12.08 3.04 -14.86
N GLY A 148 13.36 2.85 -15.23
CA GLY A 148 14.49 3.50 -14.58
C GLY A 148 15.52 2.56 -13.93
N PRO A 149 16.48 3.13 -13.18
CA PRO A 149 17.55 2.36 -12.54
C PRO A 149 17.01 1.49 -11.40
N SER A 150 17.71 0.39 -11.11
CA SER A 150 17.32 -0.53 -10.03
C SER A 150 17.43 0.15 -8.65
N PRO A 151 16.37 0.17 -7.85
CA PRO A 151 16.39 0.73 -6.50
C PRO A 151 17.16 -0.14 -5.50
N LYS A 152 17.50 -1.37 -5.87
CA LYS A 152 18.20 -2.35 -5.03
C LYS A 152 19.67 -2.49 -5.37
N TYR A 153 20.05 -2.31 -6.62
CA TYR A 153 21.41 -2.53 -7.10
C TYR A 153 22.00 -1.26 -7.70
N THR A 154 23.24 -0.95 -7.33
CA THR A 154 24.00 0.13 -7.97
C THR A 154 24.83 -0.46 -9.10
N LYS A 155 24.84 0.17 -10.27
CA LYS A 155 25.83 -0.14 -11.30
C LYS A 155 27.19 0.22 -10.71
N THR A 156 28.02 -0.78 -10.47
CA THR A 156 29.44 -0.52 -10.18
C THR A 156 30.02 0.02 -11.47
N LEU A 157 30.37 1.30 -11.52
CA LEU A 157 31.11 1.88 -12.64
C LEU A 157 32.37 1.04 -12.79
N SER A 158 32.56 0.43 -13.94
CA SER A 158 33.82 -0.18 -14.29
C SER A 158 34.87 0.93 -14.43
N LYS A 159 36.16 0.58 -14.30
CA LYS A 159 37.19 1.57 -14.57
C LYS A 159 37.04 2.17 -15.97
N ASP A 160 36.58 1.39 -16.92
CA ASP A 160 36.37 1.80 -18.31
C ASP A 160 35.24 2.84 -18.44
N ASP A 161 34.11 2.70 -17.67
CA ASP A 161 33.02 3.69 -17.60
C ASP A 161 33.49 5.04 -17.01
N ILE A 162 34.50 5.01 -16.12
CA ILE A 162 35.07 6.22 -15.51
C ILE A 162 35.96 6.96 -16.55
N TYR A 163 36.77 6.23 -17.30
CA TYR A 163 37.61 6.82 -18.34
C TYR A 163 36.76 7.42 -19.49
N GLU A 164 35.67 6.79 -19.87
CA GLU A 164 34.77 7.30 -20.92
C GLU A 164 34.10 8.62 -20.52
N ASN A 165 33.68 8.73 -19.26
CA ASN A 165 33.09 9.96 -18.71
C ASN A 165 34.09 11.09 -18.48
N GLU A 166 35.37 10.79 -18.27
CA GLU A 166 36.42 11.81 -18.12
C GLU A 166 36.93 12.33 -19.49
N ILE A 167 36.86 11.52 -20.54
CA ILE A 167 37.34 11.89 -21.88
C ILE A 167 36.26 12.62 -22.72
N SER A 168 34.97 12.30 -22.49
CA SER A 168 33.84 12.87 -23.25
C SER A 168 33.69 14.41 -23.16
N PRO A 169 34.00 15.11 -22.04
CA PRO A 169 33.90 16.56 -21.98
C PRO A 169 35.06 17.31 -22.66
N VAL A 170 36.10 16.61 -23.12
CA VAL A 170 37.29 17.26 -23.71
C VAL A 170 37.21 17.34 -25.25
N ILE A 171 36.21 16.69 -25.87
CA ILE A 171 36.14 16.57 -27.35
C ILE A 171 35.00 17.41 -27.95
N ASN A 172 34.29 18.25 -27.17
CA ASN A 172 33.27 19.19 -27.67
C ASN A 172 33.70 20.64 -27.49
#